data_39328cca71daaafad9a7bdbd021c0fad
#
_entry.id   39328cca71daaafad9a7bdbd021c0fad
#
_cell.length_a   1.000
_cell.length_b   1.000
_cell.length_c   1.000
_cell.angle_alpha   90.00
_cell.angle_beta   90.00
_cell.angle_gamma   90.00
#
_symmetry.space_group_name_H-M   'P 1'
#
loop_
_entity.id
_entity.type
_entity.pdbx_description
1 polymer ?
#
loop_
_entity_poly.entity_id
_entity_poly.type
_entity_poly.pdbx_seq_one_letter_code
_entity_poly.pdbx_strand_id
1 'polypeptide(L)'
;MKRKIINRGLFVATFALALYGCKSQNEVVATTPSVQKGIGINTNFMDKSVNPADDFNRFVNGTWLDKTEIPADRTRWGSFDELRKNTDDDVMAILKEAINDKTIDPNSDQAKAISLYKSVLDTVTRNKQGVEPLKPYLAKINAVKNANELVALLAEMEPEMGLGFFGSYIGADAKNSNKNVIYVGTGSLGLPDRDYYVSDAPDNKEKREKYVAHVTRMLQFIGENEATANSNAKKILALETKMSTATLDRVERRDRRKTYNPMSFADLQKLAPTVKWDSYFQTVGIGKVDSLVVSQPKYLQAVETILKDNQVEDWKAYMRWTALRGSAGLLSTDIENANFDFYGKTLTGAVKQRPAEERALATVNGRLGEALGKLYVAKKFPPEAKEKAQAMIANVMKAFDNRIDNLPWMTKATKENAKIKLNKFRVKIGYPDKWKDYSALEVKAPEQGGTYFENARMYARWSHKKNIEKIGKPVDKEEWGMSPQTVNAYFSPTNNEIVFPAAILQPPFYDYKADEAVNYGGIGAVIGHEISHGFDDSGSRYN
;
A
#
# COMPACT_ATOMS: atom_id res chain seq x y z
N MET A 1 -67.78 -11.99 7.90
CA MET A 1 -69.16 -12.39 7.38
C MET A 1 -68.94 -12.95 5.97
N LYS A 2 -69.48 -14.23 5.82
CA LYS A 2 -69.77 -14.97 4.56
C LYS A 2 -68.67 -15.13 3.48
N ARG A 3 -67.96 -16.24 3.35
CA ARG A 3 -68.31 -17.63 2.85
C ARG A 3 -69.15 -17.70 1.58
N LYS A 4 -68.53 -18.31 0.51
CA LYS A 4 -69.07 -19.43 -0.33
C LYS A 4 -68.03 -19.68 -1.44
N ILE A 5 -67.37 -20.77 -1.66
CA ILE A 5 -67.54 -22.24 -1.80
C ILE A 5 -68.34 -22.63 -3.10
N ILE A 6 -67.68 -23.57 -3.86
CA ILE A 6 -68.16 -24.61 -4.80
C ILE A 6 -68.20 -24.14 -6.30
N ASN A 7 -67.66 -24.85 -7.31
CA ASN A 7 -67.83 -26.29 -7.58
C ASN A 7 -66.87 -26.83 -8.61
N ARG A 8 -66.72 -28.13 -8.52
CA ARG A 8 -66.00 -29.10 -9.36
C ARG A 8 -66.57 -29.21 -10.79
N GLY A 9 -65.69 -29.60 -11.73
CA GLY A 9 -66.07 -30.19 -12.99
C GLY A 9 -64.94 -31.07 -13.55
N LEU A 10 -65.08 -32.36 -13.36
CA LEU A 10 -64.28 -33.46 -13.87
C LEU A 10 -64.77 -33.79 -15.29
N PHE A 11 -63.86 -33.92 -16.29
CA PHE A 11 -64.12 -34.76 -17.50
C PHE A 11 -62.85 -35.45 -17.97
N VAL A 12 -63.05 -36.70 -18.32
CA VAL A 12 -62.08 -37.77 -18.59
C VAL A 12 -61.83 -37.94 -20.08
N ALA A 13 -60.59 -38.26 -20.40
CA ALA A 13 -60.04 -39.10 -21.50
C ALA A 13 -60.32 -38.78 -22.97
N THR A 14 -59.27 -38.74 -23.74
CA THR A 14 -58.96 -39.84 -24.68
C THR A 14 -57.56 -39.74 -25.26
N PHE A 15 -56.91 -40.89 -25.33
CA PHE A 15 -55.60 -41.18 -25.95
C PHE A 15 -55.57 -40.91 -27.44
N ALA A 16 -54.51 -40.26 -27.93
CA ALA A 16 -54.02 -40.49 -29.28
C ALA A 16 -52.49 -40.34 -29.29
N LEU A 17 -51.80 -41.45 -29.48
CA LEU A 17 -50.36 -41.47 -29.83
C LEU A 17 -50.16 -40.82 -31.19
N ALA A 18 -49.23 -39.89 -31.25
CA ALA A 18 -48.50 -39.57 -32.49
C ALA A 18 -47.03 -39.31 -32.15
N LEU A 19 -46.20 -40.25 -32.53
CA LEU A 19 -44.75 -40.12 -32.63
C LEU A 19 -44.42 -39.06 -33.70
N TYR A 20 -43.74 -37.99 -33.32
CA TYR A 20 -42.82 -37.29 -34.23
C TYR A 20 -41.83 -36.42 -33.49
N GLY A 21 -40.54 -36.72 -33.69
CA GLY A 21 -39.48 -35.72 -33.85
C GLY A 21 -38.89 -35.10 -32.60
N CYS A 22 -37.76 -35.64 -32.14
CA CYS A 22 -36.77 -34.90 -31.34
C CYS A 22 -36.46 -33.55 -32.00
N LYS A 23 -36.93 -32.46 -31.41
CA LYS A 23 -36.28 -31.16 -31.55
C LYS A 23 -35.52 -30.88 -30.26
N SER A 24 -34.19 -30.90 -30.39
CA SER A 24 -33.28 -30.39 -29.39
C SER A 24 -33.77 -29.00 -28.92
N GLN A 25 -34.14 -28.87 -27.67
CA GLN A 25 -34.21 -27.56 -27.02
C GLN A 25 -32.80 -27.01 -27.03
N ASN A 26 -32.55 -26.01 -27.86
CA ASN A 26 -31.41 -25.14 -27.73
C ASN A 26 -31.57 -24.45 -26.38
N GLU A 27 -30.78 -24.87 -25.40
CA GLU A 27 -30.44 -24.01 -24.29
C GLU A 27 -29.94 -22.70 -24.89
N VAL A 28 -30.64 -21.63 -24.64
CA VAL A 28 -30.13 -20.28 -24.86
C VAL A 28 -29.01 -20.13 -23.84
N VAL A 29 -27.80 -20.58 -24.23
CA VAL A 29 -26.58 -20.14 -23.60
C VAL A 29 -26.64 -18.64 -23.73
N ALA A 30 -26.82 -17.96 -22.62
CA ALA A 30 -26.64 -16.51 -22.54
C ALA A 30 -25.20 -16.25 -23.02
N THR A 31 -25.07 -15.95 -24.31
CA THR A 31 -23.83 -15.46 -24.88
C THR A 31 -23.55 -14.16 -24.15
N THR A 32 -22.61 -14.21 -23.24
CA THR A 32 -21.91 -13.01 -22.80
C THR A 32 -21.65 -12.20 -24.06
N PRO A 33 -22.05 -10.92 -24.12
CA PRO A 33 -21.83 -10.13 -25.32
C PRO A 33 -20.36 -10.27 -25.67
N SER A 34 -20.08 -10.84 -26.83
CA SER A 34 -18.72 -10.84 -27.37
C SER A 34 -18.29 -9.40 -27.33
N VAL A 35 -17.25 -9.10 -26.55
CA VAL A 35 -16.61 -7.80 -26.58
C VAL A 35 -16.28 -7.59 -28.04
N GLN A 36 -17.07 -6.72 -28.69
CA GLN A 36 -16.76 -6.31 -30.05
C GLN A 36 -15.29 -5.95 -30.02
N LYS A 37 -14.48 -6.45 -30.95
CA LYS A 37 -13.13 -5.94 -31.24
C LYS A 37 -13.30 -4.47 -31.65
N GLY A 38 -13.66 -3.65 -30.68
CA GLY A 38 -13.79 -2.21 -30.82
C GLY A 38 -12.41 -1.61 -30.76
N ILE A 39 -12.30 -0.44 -31.27
CA ILE A 39 -11.13 0.45 -31.24
C ILE A 39 -10.61 0.76 -29.82
N GLY A 40 -11.01 0.02 -28.77
CA GLY A 40 -10.60 0.21 -27.36
C GLY A 40 -11.27 1.38 -26.64
N ILE A 41 -12.12 2.15 -27.32
CA ILE A 41 -12.88 3.26 -26.76
C ILE A 41 -14.30 2.80 -26.44
N ASN A 42 -14.73 2.93 -25.19
CA ASN A 42 -16.09 2.62 -24.80
C ASN A 42 -17.02 3.82 -25.05
N THR A 43 -17.61 3.86 -26.25
CA THR A 43 -18.51 4.95 -26.65
C THR A 43 -19.80 5.03 -25.81
N ASN A 44 -20.15 4.02 -25.01
CA ASN A 44 -21.29 4.04 -24.11
C ASN A 44 -21.09 4.97 -22.90
N PHE A 45 -19.85 5.36 -22.65
CA PHE A 45 -19.52 6.32 -21.59
C PHE A 45 -19.78 7.78 -22.00
N MET A 46 -19.88 8.03 -23.31
CA MET A 46 -19.98 9.37 -23.89
C MET A 46 -21.40 9.96 -23.74
N ASP A 47 -21.44 11.25 -23.44
CA ASP A 47 -22.64 12.07 -23.57
C ASP A 47 -22.55 12.88 -24.87
N LYS A 48 -23.17 12.35 -25.93
CA LYS A 48 -23.14 12.97 -27.25
C LYS A 48 -24.01 14.22 -27.37
N SER A 49 -24.77 14.58 -26.34
CA SER A 49 -25.54 15.84 -26.27
C SER A 49 -24.67 17.04 -25.93
N VAL A 50 -23.47 16.80 -25.37
CA VAL A 50 -22.51 17.84 -24.99
C VAL A 50 -21.58 18.15 -26.16
N ASN A 51 -21.35 19.45 -26.43
CA ASN A 51 -20.35 19.84 -27.40
C ASN A 51 -18.93 19.63 -26.83
N PRO A 52 -18.06 18.83 -27.49
CA PRO A 52 -16.72 18.55 -26.96
C PRO A 52 -15.81 19.78 -26.84
N ALA A 53 -16.13 20.88 -27.55
CA ALA A 53 -15.39 22.15 -27.41
C ALA A 53 -15.75 22.90 -26.12
N ASP A 54 -16.95 22.69 -25.56
CA ASP A 54 -17.42 23.33 -24.34
C ASP A 54 -17.02 22.55 -23.08
N ASP A 55 -17.25 21.23 -23.09
CA ASP A 55 -16.85 20.33 -22.00
C ASP A 55 -16.44 18.96 -22.54
N PHE A 56 -15.16 18.82 -22.83
CA PHE A 56 -14.61 17.57 -23.35
C PHE A 56 -14.71 16.42 -22.35
N ASN A 57 -14.54 16.69 -21.05
CA ASN A 57 -14.66 15.65 -20.03
C ASN A 57 -16.08 15.09 -19.98
N ARG A 58 -17.06 15.98 -19.94
CA ARG A 58 -18.47 15.59 -19.95
C ARG A 58 -18.86 14.86 -21.24
N PHE A 59 -18.38 15.36 -22.38
CA PHE A 59 -18.60 14.69 -23.67
C PHE A 59 -18.11 13.23 -23.64
N VAL A 60 -16.89 12.98 -23.12
CA VAL A 60 -16.29 11.63 -23.14
C VAL A 60 -16.85 10.73 -22.04
N ASN A 61 -17.13 11.27 -20.85
CA ASN A 61 -17.44 10.48 -19.65
C ASN A 61 -18.86 10.70 -19.11
N GLY A 62 -19.68 11.55 -19.72
CA GLY A 62 -20.92 12.04 -19.14
C GLY A 62 -21.91 10.95 -18.78
N THR A 63 -22.16 10.01 -19.67
CA THR A 63 -23.06 8.88 -19.39
C THR A 63 -22.53 7.98 -18.28
N TRP A 64 -21.21 7.76 -18.22
CA TRP A 64 -20.60 7.00 -17.14
C TRP A 64 -20.72 7.74 -15.80
N LEU A 65 -20.47 9.05 -15.76
CA LEU A 65 -20.59 9.88 -14.55
C LEU A 65 -22.02 9.88 -13.99
N ASP A 66 -23.03 9.89 -14.85
CA ASP A 66 -24.44 9.93 -14.44
C ASP A 66 -24.96 8.57 -13.93
N LYS A 67 -24.38 7.47 -14.40
CA LYS A 67 -24.87 6.12 -14.11
C LYS A 67 -24.02 5.35 -13.10
N THR A 68 -22.82 5.85 -12.78
CA THR A 68 -21.87 5.13 -11.95
C THR A 68 -21.93 5.64 -10.51
N GLU A 69 -22.25 4.75 -9.59
CA GLU A 69 -22.18 5.02 -8.15
C GLU A 69 -20.83 4.58 -7.58
N ILE A 70 -20.34 5.33 -6.59
CA ILE A 70 -19.16 4.92 -5.83
C ILE A 70 -19.56 3.73 -4.94
N PRO A 71 -18.89 2.56 -5.04
CA PRO A 71 -19.19 1.43 -4.16
C PRO A 71 -19.06 1.80 -2.69
N ALA A 72 -19.94 1.27 -1.84
CA ALA A 72 -20.02 1.64 -0.42
C ALA A 72 -18.72 1.37 0.37
N ASP A 73 -17.89 0.47 -0.10
CA ASP A 73 -16.58 0.12 0.47
C ASP A 73 -15.40 0.89 -0.17
N ARG A 74 -15.71 1.90 -0.99
CA ARG A 74 -14.76 2.79 -1.64
C ARG A 74 -15.10 4.25 -1.32
N THR A 75 -14.13 5.13 -1.47
CA THR A 75 -14.29 6.58 -1.28
C THR A 75 -14.20 7.36 -2.59
N ARG A 76 -13.85 6.69 -3.65
CA ARG A 76 -13.78 7.19 -5.03
C ARG A 76 -13.96 6.03 -6.00
N TRP A 77 -14.30 6.35 -7.24
CA TRP A 77 -14.38 5.39 -8.33
C TRP A 77 -13.93 6.03 -9.64
N GLY A 78 -13.12 5.30 -10.40
CA GLY A 78 -12.60 5.73 -11.68
C GLY A 78 -11.81 4.62 -12.34
N SER A 79 -11.23 4.85 -13.51
CA SER A 79 -10.56 3.83 -14.31
C SER A 79 -9.46 3.08 -13.55
N PHE A 80 -8.69 3.76 -12.69
CA PHE A 80 -7.70 3.10 -11.83
C PHE A 80 -8.34 2.19 -10.77
N ASP A 81 -9.47 2.60 -10.20
CA ASP A 81 -10.15 1.82 -9.16
C ASP A 81 -10.87 0.62 -9.77
N GLU A 82 -11.44 0.79 -10.96
CA GLU A 82 -12.03 -0.29 -11.75
C GLU A 82 -10.97 -1.33 -12.15
N LEU A 83 -9.84 -0.89 -12.70
CA LEU A 83 -8.75 -1.82 -13.04
C LEU A 83 -8.18 -2.53 -11.80
N ARG A 84 -8.05 -1.83 -10.65
CA ARG A 84 -7.66 -2.48 -9.39
C ARG A 84 -8.64 -3.56 -8.98
N LYS A 85 -9.93 -3.27 -9.06
CA LYS A 85 -10.96 -4.26 -8.72
C LYS A 85 -10.88 -5.48 -9.62
N ASN A 86 -10.78 -5.27 -10.93
CA ASN A 86 -10.64 -6.35 -11.91
C ASN A 86 -9.36 -7.17 -11.67
N THR A 87 -8.25 -6.49 -11.37
CA THR A 87 -6.98 -7.17 -11.03
C THR A 87 -7.10 -7.96 -9.72
N ASP A 88 -7.73 -7.40 -8.68
CA ASP A 88 -7.95 -8.11 -7.42
C ASP A 88 -8.83 -9.34 -7.63
N ASP A 89 -9.86 -9.26 -8.48
CA ASP A 89 -10.72 -10.40 -8.84
C ASP A 89 -9.95 -11.49 -9.59
N ASP A 90 -9.12 -11.10 -10.55
CA ASP A 90 -8.25 -12.01 -11.29
C ASP A 90 -7.25 -12.72 -10.38
N VAL A 91 -6.56 -11.96 -9.52
CA VAL A 91 -5.59 -12.51 -8.56
C VAL A 91 -6.28 -13.41 -7.53
N MET A 92 -7.50 -13.04 -7.11
CA MET A 92 -8.30 -13.87 -6.20
C MET A 92 -8.68 -15.20 -6.87
N ALA A 93 -9.11 -15.18 -8.12
CA ALA A 93 -9.42 -16.40 -8.86
C ALA A 93 -8.19 -17.30 -8.99
N ILE A 94 -7.03 -16.73 -9.35
CA ILE A 94 -5.74 -17.43 -9.44
C ILE A 94 -5.33 -18.03 -8.09
N LEU A 95 -5.49 -17.28 -7.01
CA LEU A 95 -5.18 -17.74 -5.65
C LEU A 95 -6.10 -18.89 -5.22
N LYS A 96 -7.40 -18.81 -5.52
CA LYS A 96 -8.36 -19.89 -5.23
C LYS A 96 -8.05 -21.18 -6.00
N GLU A 97 -7.61 -21.07 -7.26
CA GLU A 97 -7.10 -22.22 -8.00
C GLU A 97 -5.84 -22.80 -7.35
N ALA A 98 -4.87 -21.94 -7.02
CA ALA A 98 -3.61 -22.33 -6.38
C ALA A 98 -3.81 -23.02 -5.01
N ILE A 99 -4.81 -22.62 -4.23
CA ILE A 99 -5.16 -23.27 -2.95
C ILE A 99 -5.56 -24.74 -3.15
N ASN A 100 -6.17 -25.06 -4.28
CA ASN A 100 -6.64 -26.41 -4.61
C ASN A 100 -5.64 -27.22 -5.44
N ASP A 101 -4.56 -26.59 -5.89
CA ASP A 101 -3.54 -27.22 -6.72
C ASP A 101 -2.54 -28.00 -5.84
N LYS A 102 -2.66 -29.33 -5.90
CA LYS A 102 -1.78 -30.26 -5.16
C LYS A 102 -0.36 -30.37 -5.74
N THR A 103 -0.10 -29.74 -6.88
CA THR A 103 1.24 -29.74 -7.51
C THR A 103 2.14 -28.64 -6.99
N ILE A 104 1.58 -27.67 -6.26
CA ILE A 104 2.38 -26.61 -5.63
C ILE A 104 3.24 -27.20 -4.53
N ASP A 105 4.57 -27.04 -4.66
CA ASP A 105 5.51 -27.46 -3.62
C ASP A 105 5.18 -26.73 -2.29
N PRO A 106 4.95 -27.50 -1.20
CA PRO A 106 4.64 -26.94 0.12
C PRO A 106 5.70 -25.97 0.66
N ASN A 107 6.93 -26.07 0.18
CA ASN A 107 8.04 -25.20 0.60
C ASN A 107 8.22 -23.98 -0.32
N SER A 108 7.43 -23.87 -1.38
CA SER A 108 7.53 -22.76 -2.33
C SER A 108 7.08 -21.43 -1.73
N ASP A 109 7.52 -20.32 -2.34
CA ASP A 109 7.06 -18.99 -1.98
C ASP A 109 5.55 -18.82 -2.19
N GLN A 110 4.98 -19.51 -3.20
CA GLN A 110 3.54 -19.54 -3.47
C GLN A 110 2.77 -20.22 -2.33
N ALA A 111 3.28 -21.34 -1.79
CA ALA A 111 2.68 -22.00 -0.63
C ALA A 111 2.70 -21.10 0.61
N LYS A 112 3.75 -20.30 0.81
CA LYS A 112 3.82 -19.30 1.89
C LYS A 112 2.76 -18.21 1.71
N ALA A 113 2.54 -17.73 0.48
CA ALA A 113 1.49 -16.75 0.16
C ALA A 113 0.07 -17.30 0.46
N ILE A 114 -0.18 -18.58 0.09
CA ILE A 114 -1.43 -19.29 0.41
C ILE A 114 -1.61 -19.44 1.93
N SER A 115 -0.56 -19.82 2.66
CA SER A 115 -0.59 -19.99 4.12
C SER A 115 -0.88 -18.66 4.83
N LEU A 116 -0.26 -17.57 4.37
CA LEU A 116 -0.58 -16.23 4.89
C LEU A 116 -2.04 -15.86 4.62
N TYR A 117 -2.53 -16.05 3.39
CA TYR A 117 -3.92 -15.77 3.03
C TYR A 117 -4.91 -16.49 3.94
N LYS A 118 -4.72 -17.81 4.12
CA LYS A 118 -5.54 -18.63 5.03
C LYS A 118 -5.51 -18.13 6.47
N SER A 119 -4.33 -17.74 6.97
CA SER A 119 -4.19 -17.23 8.34
C SER A 119 -4.90 -15.89 8.56
N VAL A 120 -4.97 -15.03 7.55
CA VAL A 120 -5.73 -13.77 7.62
C VAL A 120 -7.23 -14.04 7.69
N LEU A 121 -7.72 -15.04 6.96
CA LEU A 121 -9.14 -15.41 6.93
C LEU A 121 -9.58 -16.21 8.16
N ASP A 122 -8.66 -16.75 8.95
CA ASP A 122 -9.00 -17.46 10.20
C ASP A 122 -9.43 -16.50 11.31
N THR A 123 -10.61 -15.93 11.11
CA THR A 123 -11.23 -15.05 12.10
C THR A 123 -11.64 -15.78 13.38
N VAL A 124 -11.85 -17.10 13.32
CA VAL A 124 -12.19 -17.93 14.50
C VAL A 124 -11.05 -17.91 15.50
N THR A 125 -9.83 -18.23 15.05
CA THR A 125 -8.63 -18.18 15.90
C THR A 125 -8.35 -16.76 16.37
N ARG A 126 -8.43 -15.76 15.48
CA ARG A 126 -8.24 -14.35 15.83
C ARG A 126 -9.19 -13.87 16.91
N ASN A 127 -10.48 -14.19 16.80
CA ASN A 127 -11.50 -13.79 17.77
C ASN A 127 -11.31 -14.50 19.12
N LYS A 128 -10.93 -15.78 19.10
CA LYS A 128 -10.59 -16.52 20.33
C LYS A 128 -9.37 -15.93 21.04
N GLN A 129 -8.36 -15.49 20.30
CA GLN A 129 -7.14 -14.89 20.85
C GLN A 129 -7.37 -13.45 21.36
N GLY A 130 -8.27 -12.68 20.75
CA GLY A 130 -8.52 -11.29 21.16
C GLY A 130 -7.22 -10.47 21.17
N VAL A 131 -6.86 -9.91 22.32
CA VAL A 131 -5.62 -9.13 22.54
C VAL A 131 -4.46 -9.96 23.09
N GLU A 132 -4.65 -11.26 23.40
CA GLU A 132 -3.63 -12.09 24.02
C GLU A 132 -2.28 -12.05 23.31
N PRO A 133 -2.19 -12.08 21.95
CA PRO A 133 -0.91 -12.01 21.25
C PRO A 133 -0.13 -10.72 21.49
N LEU A 134 -0.81 -9.64 21.89
CA LEU A 134 -0.19 -8.33 22.17
C LEU A 134 0.31 -8.21 23.62
N LYS A 135 -0.21 -9.01 24.55
CA LYS A 135 0.11 -8.88 25.99
C LYS A 135 1.60 -8.94 26.32
N PRO A 136 2.41 -9.84 25.73
CA PRO A 136 3.85 -9.87 26.00
C PRO A 136 4.55 -8.54 25.68
N TYR A 137 4.14 -7.87 24.61
CA TYR A 137 4.65 -6.56 24.22
C TYR A 137 4.20 -5.47 25.19
N LEU A 138 2.93 -5.49 25.60
CA LEU A 138 2.40 -4.55 26.59
C LEU A 138 3.09 -4.69 27.96
N ALA A 139 3.44 -5.91 28.36
CA ALA A 139 4.18 -6.18 29.59
C ALA A 139 5.57 -5.51 29.56
N LYS A 140 6.30 -5.63 28.46
CA LYS A 140 7.59 -4.95 28.26
C LYS A 140 7.46 -3.43 28.31
N ILE A 141 6.43 -2.87 27.67
CA ILE A 141 6.14 -1.43 27.69
C ILE A 141 5.86 -0.97 29.13
N ASN A 142 5.04 -1.71 29.87
CA ASN A 142 4.67 -1.37 31.23
C ASN A 142 5.86 -1.44 32.21
N ALA A 143 6.88 -2.23 31.91
CA ALA A 143 8.08 -2.36 32.73
C ALA A 143 9.04 -1.18 32.63
N VAL A 144 8.94 -0.33 31.61
CA VAL A 144 9.83 0.84 31.40
C VAL A 144 9.73 1.82 32.58
N LYS A 145 10.89 2.27 33.10
CA LYS A 145 10.97 3.16 34.26
C LYS A 145 11.67 4.48 33.97
N ASN A 146 12.43 4.56 32.91
CA ASN A 146 13.23 5.74 32.55
C ASN A 146 13.55 5.75 31.03
N ALA A 147 14.16 6.87 30.58
CA ALA A 147 14.49 7.06 29.16
C ALA A 147 15.47 6.02 28.60
N ASN A 148 16.44 5.55 29.40
CA ASN A 148 17.38 4.53 28.93
C ASN A 148 16.67 3.19 28.65
N GLU A 149 15.78 2.76 29.55
CA GLU A 149 14.97 1.57 29.36
C GLU A 149 13.99 1.71 28.18
N LEU A 150 13.42 2.92 28.01
CA LEU A 150 12.59 3.21 26.83
C LEU A 150 13.37 3.04 25.55
N VAL A 151 14.54 3.66 25.42
CA VAL A 151 15.36 3.58 24.20
C VAL A 151 15.81 2.13 23.94
N ALA A 152 16.18 1.39 24.98
CA ALA A 152 16.51 -0.02 24.84
C ALA A 152 15.32 -0.85 24.31
N LEU A 153 14.10 -0.56 24.80
CA LEU A 153 12.88 -1.22 24.32
C LEU A 153 12.55 -0.83 22.88
N LEU A 154 12.74 0.44 22.48
CA LEU A 154 12.56 0.87 21.10
C LEU A 154 13.45 0.06 20.15
N ALA A 155 14.72 -0.12 20.49
CA ALA A 155 15.67 -0.90 19.70
C ALA A 155 15.29 -2.39 19.65
N GLU A 156 14.90 -2.99 20.78
CA GLU A 156 14.46 -4.39 20.85
C GLU A 156 13.22 -4.65 19.97
N MET A 157 12.28 -3.70 19.96
CA MET A 157 11.00 -3.87 19.31
C MET A 157 11.02 -3.50 17.82
N GLU A 158 11.99 -2.69 17.37
CA GLU A 158 12.02 -2.18 15.98
C GLU A 158 11.94 -3.28 14.91
N PRO A 159 12.60 -4.45 15.06
CA PRO A 159 12.51 -5.52 14.04
C PRO A 159 11.11 -6.11 13.83
N GLU A 160 10.23 -5.97 14.82
CA GLU A 160 8.89 -6.57 14.79
C GLU A 160 7.77 -5.55 14.78
N MET A 161 7.97 -4.45 15.53
CA MET A 161 6.93 -3.49 15.82
C MET A 161 7.54 -2.13 16.19
N GLY A 162 7.55 -1.19 15.30
CA GLY A 162 7.96 0.18 15.64
C GLY A 162 7.04 0.79 16.70
N LEU A 163 7.63 1.41 17.74
CA LEU A 163 6.89 2.04 18.84
C LEU A 163 6.75 3.57 18.69
N GLY A 164 6.98 4.10 17.51
CA GLY A 164 6.49 5.41 17.10
C GLY A 164 7.40 6.61 17.33
N PHE A 165 8.45 6.55 18.16
CA PHE A 165 9.30 7.73 18.41
C PHE A 165 10.24 8.07 17.25
N PHE A 166 10.93 7.11 16.71
CA PHE A 166 11.78 7.18 15.53
C PHE A 166 12.05 5.76 15.03
N GLY A 167 12.72 5.63 13.91
CA GLY A 167 13.13 4.34 13.38
C GLY A 167 14.29 4.50 12.42
N SER A 168 14.93 3.37 12.08
CA SER A 168 16.03 3.32 11.14
C SER A 168 15.73 2.45 9.93
N TYR A 169 16.30 2.79 8.79
CA TYR A 169 16.23 1.96 7.59
C TYR A 169 17.45 2.17 6.70
N ILE A 170 17.70 1.21 5.83
CA ILE A 170 18.80 1.26 4.86
C ILE A 170 18.21 1.56 3.49
N GLY A 171 18.78 2.55 2.81
CA GLY A 171 18.36 2.96 1.48
C GLY A 171 19.49 3.57 0.67
N ALA A 172 19.23 3.79 -0.62
CA ALA A 172 20.20 4.42 -1.51
C ALA A 172 20.55 5.84 -1.04
N ASP A 173 21.82 6.19 -1.07
CA ASP A 173 22.29 7.56 -0.81
C ASP A 173 21.81 8.48 -1.95
N ALA A 174 21.15 9.59 -1.59
CA ALA A 174 20.66 10.55 -2.58
C ALA A 174 21.78 11.25 -3.39
N LYS A 175 23.00 11.29 -2.88
CA LYS A 175 24.17 11.86 -3.58
C LYS A 175 25.08 10.79 -4.22
N ASN A 176 24.93 9.54 -3.87
CA ASN A 176 25.63 8.41 -4.45
C ASN A 176 24.72 7.19 -4.56
N SER A 177 23.92 7.13 -5.59
CA SER A 177 22.90 6.13 -5.81
C SER A 177 23.39 4.67 -5.94
N ASN A 178 24.70 4.46 -5.93
CA ASN A 178 25.31 3.13 -5.91
C ASN A 178 25.61 2.63 -4.48
N LYS A 179 25.49 3.52 -3.47
CA LYS A 179 25.82 3.22 -2.08
C LYS A 179 24.54 3.17 -1.23
N ASN A 180 24.41 2.15 -0.41
CA ASN A 180 23.42 2.11 0.65
C ASN A 180 23.92 2.87 1.87
N VAL A 181 23.05 3.68 2.49
CA VAL A 181 23.33 4.43 3.73
C VAL A 181 22.22 4.21 4.74
N ILE A 182 22.52 4.47 6.01
CA ILE A 182 21.58 4.40 7.10
C ILE A 182 20.80 5.71 7.15
N TYR A 183 19.49 5.61 7.26
CA TYR A 183 18.61 6.73 7.52
C TYR A 183 18.00 6.60 8.92
N VAL A 184 17.97 7.70 9.67
CA VAL A 184 17.13 7.84 10.87
C VAL A 184 15.96 8.74 10.49
N GLY A 185 14.75 8.16 10.57
CA GLY A 185 13.50 8.80 10.18
C GLY A 185 12.64 9.23 11.36
N THR A 186 11.52 9.88 11.05
CA THR A 186 10.49 10.22 12.03
C THR A 186 9.70 8.98 12.45
N GLY A 187 9.12 9.03 13.64
CA GLY A 187 8.16 8.05 14.11
C GLY A 187 6.81 8.13 13.37
N SER A 188 5.98 7.15 13.64
CA SER A 188 4.63 7.04 13.06
C SER A 188 3.60 7.65 13.99
N LEU A 189 2.94 8.72 13.57
CA LEU A 189 1.86 9.38 14.29
C LEU A 189 0.51 8.68 14.03
N GLY A 190 -0.47 8.90 14.90
CA GLY A 190 -1.80 8.30 14.80
C GLY A 190 -2.68 8.95 13.72
N LEU A 191 -2.59 10.26 13.52
CA LEU A 191 -3.27 10.96 12.44
C LEU A 191 -2.37 11.06 11.20
N PRO A 192 -2.92 11.22 9.99
CA PRO A 192 -2.19 11.04 8.73
C PRO A 192 -1.01 11.98 8.50
N ASP A 193 -1.09 13.23 8.94
CA ASP A 193 -0.02 14.20 8.79
C ASP A 193 -0.07 15.33 9.82
N ARG A 194 0.93 16.23 9.76
CA ARG A 194 1.10 17.36 10.65
C ARG A 194 -0.14 18.25 10.77
N ASP A 195 -0.82 18.53 9.66
CA ASP A 195 -1.91 19.51 9.64
C ASP A 195 -3.12 19.07 10.49
N TYR A 196 -3.33 17.76 10.62
CA TYR A 196 -4.36 17.24 11.52
C TYR A 196 -4.14 17.63 12.98
N TYR A 197 -2.88 17.82 13.40
CA TYR A 197 -2.51 18.16 14.77
C TYR A 197 -2.47 19.68 15.04
N VAL A 198 -1.97 20.45 14.06
CA VAL A 198 -1.62 21.87 14.29
C VAL A 198 -2.60 22.86 13.67
N SER A 199 -3.44 22.44 12.73
CA SER A 199 -4.38 23.33 12.08
C SER A 199 -5.58 23.66 12.98
N ASP A 200 -5.96 24.94 13.01
CA ASP A 200 -7.15 25.43 13.71
C ASP A 200 -8.45 25.33 12.89
N ALA A 201 -8.39 24.79 11.69
CA ALA A 201 -9.57 24.55 10.86
C ALA A 201 -10.60 23.68 11.62
N PRO A 202 -11.91 24.03 11.56
CA PRO A 202 -12.98 23.32 12.30
C PRO A 202 -12.94 21.80 12.07
N ASP A 203 -12.79 21.37 10.82
CA ASP A 203 -12.70 19.95 10.45
C ASP A 203 -11.54 19.21 11.17
N ASN A 204 -10.38 19.87 11.32
CA ASN A 204 -9.23 19.25 11.98
C ASN A 204 -9.44 19.19 13.51
N LYS A 205 -10.11 20.18 14.09
CA LYS A 205 -10.51 20.15 15.51
C LYS A 205 -11.48 19.00 15.77
N GLU A 206 -12.52 18.85 14.97
CA GLU A 206 -13.47 17.74 15.06
C GLU A 206 -12.78 16.37 14.91
N LYS A 207 -11.86 16.25 13.94
CA LYS A 207 -11.09 15.01 13.75
C LYS A 207 -10.20 14.68 14.96
N ARG A 208 -9.61 15.67 15.62
CA ARG A 208 -8.84 15.44 16.86
C ARG A 208 -9.74 14.96 18.02
N GLU A 209 -10.93 15.53 18.17
CA GLU A 209 -11.91 15.06 19.17
C GLU A 209 -12.33 13.62 18.93
N LYS A 210 -12.67 13.29 17.68
CA LYS A 210 -13.00 11.92 17.27
C LYS A 210 -11.81 10.96 17.43
N TYR A 211 -10.59 11.47 17.21
CA TYR A 211 -9.38 10.69 17.45
C TYR A 211 -9.19 10.35 18.93
N VAL A 212 -9.39 11.30 19.85
CA VAL A 212 -9.36 11.03 21.28
C VAL A 212 -10.40 9.98 21.66
N ALA A 213 -11.62 10.09 21.17
CA ALA A 213 -12.66 9.09 21.42
C ALA A 213 -12.28 7.70 20.87
N HIS A 214 -11.69 7.65 19.67
CA HIS A 214 -11.20 6.40 19.09
C HIS A 214 -10.07 5.77 19.92
N VAL A 215 -9.06 6.56 20.30
CA VAL A 215 -7.94 6.06 21.13
C VAL A 215 -8.46 5.57 22.48
N THR A 216 -9.40 6.29 23.10
CA THR A 216 -10.07 5.87 24.34
C THR A 216 -10.72 4.49 24.18
N ARG A 217 -11.55 4.31 23.13
CA ARG A 217 -12.19 3.02 22.83
C ARG A 217 -11.17 1.89 22.62
N MET A 218 -10.11 2.19 21.91
CA MET A 218 -9.07 1.19 21.63
C MET A 218 -8.30 0.76 22.87
N LEU A 219 -7.95 1.71 23.77
CA LEU A 219 -7.24 1.40 25.02
C LEU A 219 -8.10 0.54 25.98
N GLN A 220 -9.42 0.62 25.90
CA GLN A 220 -10.30 -0.25 26.68
C GLN A 220 -10.15 -1.74 26.28
N PHE A 221 -9.84 -2.06 25.01
CA PHE A 221 -9.59 -3.44 24.60
C PHE A 221 -8.35 -4.07 25.29
N ILE A 222 -7.42 -3.25 25.75
CA ILE A 222 -6.24 -3.73 26.49
C ILE A 222 -6.42 -3.62 28.02
N GLY A 223 -7.65 -3.38 28.49
CA GLY A 223 -8.03 -3.44 29.91
C GLY A 223 -8.00 -2.11 30.65
N GLU A 224 -7.82 -0.97 29.98
CA GLU A 224 -7.95 0.34 30.64
C GLU A 224 -9.45 0.65 30.87
N ASN A 225 -9.79 1.14 32.09
CA ASN A 225 -11.13 1.69 32.31
C ASN A 225 -11.32 3.00 31.54
N GLU A 226 -12.57 3.41 31.31
CA GLU A 226 -12.90 4.56 30.46
C GLU A 226 -12.20 5.86 30.91
N ALA A 227 -12.19 6.15 32.20
CA ALA A 227 -11.57 7.38 32.73
C ALA A 227 -10.05 7.41 32.48
N THR A 228 -9.37 6.30 32.72
CA THR A 228 -7.93 6.13 32.45
C THR A 228 -7.64 6.20 30.97
N ALA A 229 -8.39 5.48 30.14
CA ALA A 229 -8.24 5.47 28.70
C ALA A 229 -8.45 6.86 28.08
N ASN A 230 -9.45 7.62 28.54
CA ASN A 230 -9.68 8.99 28.07
C ASN A 230 -8.54 9.93 28.48
N SER A 231 -8.06 9.83 29.72
CA SER A 231 -6.90 10.59 30.19
C SER A 231 -5.66 10.28 29.33
N ASN A 232 -5.38 8.99 29.09
CA ASN A 232 -4.25 8.56 28.27
C ASN A 232 -4.40 8.98 26.80
N ALA A 233 -5.60 8.94 26.22
CA ALA A 233 -5.86 9.40 24.87
C ALA A 233 -5.52 10.90 24.68
N LYS A 234 -5.87 11.74 25.67
CA LYS A 234 -5.51 13.16 25.66
C LYS A 234 -3.99 13.38 25.77
N LYS A 235 -3.30 12.61 26.62
CA LYS A 235 -1.83 12.63 26.73
C LYS A 235 -1.16 12.19 25.45
N ILE A 236 -1.67 11.14 24.80
CA ILE A 236 -1.20 10.66 23.50
C ILE A 236 -1.34 11.75 22.44
N LEU A 237 -2.51 12.38 22.33
CA LEU A 237 -2.71 13.49 21.38
C LEU A 237 -1.74 14.65 21.65
N ALA A 238 -1.53 15.01 22.92
CA ALA A 238 -0.60 16.08 23.30
C ALA A 238 0.85 15.73 22.92
N LEU A 239 1.29 14.49 23.15
CA LEU A 239 2.62 14.02 22.79
C LEU A 239 2.82 13.97 21.26
N GLU A 240 1.86 13.43 20.53
CA GLU A 240 1.88 13.41 19.06
C GLU A 240 1.86 14.83 18.48
N THR A 241 1.15 15.76 19.10
CA THR A 241 1.16 17.18 18.72
C THR A 241 2.55 17.80 18.89
N LYS A 242 3.24 17.55 20.01
CA LYS A 242 4.63 18.00 20.21
C LYS A 242 5.55 17.45 19.12
N MET A 243 5.44 16.16 18.81
CA MET A 243 6.24 15.53 17.75
C MET A 243 5.90 16.09 16.35
N SER A 244 4.61 16.20 16.03
CA SER A 244 4.16 16.65 14.71
C SER A 244 4.53 18.10 14.41
N THR A 245 4.52 18.98 15.41
CA THR A 245 4.94 20.38 15.27
C THR A 245 6.38 20.52 14.78
N ALA A 246 7.24 19.58 15.12
CA ALA A 246 8.63 19.54 14.67
C ALA A 246 8.84 18.84 13.31
N THR A 247 7.78 18.28 12.71
CA THR A 247 7.89 17.66 11.40
C THR A 247 7.74 18.67 10.27
N LEU A 248 8.33 18.37 9.13
CA LEU A 248 8.09 19.08 7.88
C LEU A 248 6.65 18.82 7.39
N ASP A 249 6.03 19.82 6.77
CA ASP A 249 4.74 19.63 6.10
C ASP A 249 4.87 18.78 4.82
N ARG A 250 3.73 18.50 4.15
CA ARG A 250 3.69 17.63 2.94
C ARG A 250 4.51 18.18 1.79
N VAL A 251 4.51 19.49 1.59
CA VAL A 251 5.25 20.16 0.51
C VAL A 251 6.74 20.16 0.83
N GLU A 252 7.10 20.54 2.07
CA GLU A 252 8.47 20.56 2.53
C GLU A 252 9.16 19.20 2.48
N ARG A 253 8.44 18.10 2.76
CA ARG A 253 8.98 16.73 2.68
C ARG A 253 9.37 16.31 1.26
N ARG A 254 8.84 16.97 0.23
CA ARG A 254 9.27 16.75 -1.17
C ARG A 254 10.63 17.38 -1.45
N ASP A 255 11.03 18.40 -0.71
CA ASP A 255 12.33 19.06 -0.89
C ASP A 255 13.45 18.22 -0.25
N ARG A 256 14.20 17.51 -1.09
CA ARG A 256 15.33 16.68 -0.67
C ARG A 256 16.42 17.44 0.08
N ARG A 257 16.58 18.76 -0.12
CA ARG A 257 17.52 19.59 0.65
C ARG A 257 17.12 19.67 2.12
N LYS A 258 15.83 19.53 2.43
CA LYS A 258 15.31 19.52 3.80
C LYS A 258 15.35 18.12 4.43
N THR A 259 15.27 17.07 3.61
CA THR A 259 15.17 15.68 4.10
C THR A 259 16.47 14.87 3.97
N TYR A 260 17.51 15.44 3.39
CA TYR A 260 18.84 14.81 3.27
C TYR A 260 19.86 15.56 4.12
N ASN A 261 20.05 15.11 5.35
CA ASN A 261 20.96 15.72 6.31
C ASN A 261 22.02 14.69 6.74
N PRO A 262 23.08 14.51 5.93
CA PRO A 262 24.18 13.62 6.28
C PRO A 262 24.93 14.17 7.49
N MET A 263 25.30 13.31 8.42
CA MET A 263 26.06 13.68 9.61
C MET A 263 26.95 12.54 10.10
N SER A 264 27.95 12.90 10.89
CA SER A 264 28.78 11.92 11.58
C SER A 264 28.02 11.28 12.75
N PHE A 265 28.46 10.10 13.17
CA PHE A 265 27.93 9.47 14.38
C PHE A 265 28.05 10.40 15.61
N ALA A 266 29.17 11.12 15.73
CA ALA A 266 29.39 12.08 16.82
C ALA A 266 28.36 13.24 16.83
N ASP A 267 27.97 13.72 15.65
CA ASP A 267 26.95 14.77 15.54
C ASP A 267 25.55 14.24 15.84
N LEU A 268 25.22 13.00 15.45
CA LEU A 268 23.99 12.34 15.87
C LEU A 268 23.92 12.21 17.40
N GLN A 269 25.03 11.80 18.04
CA GLN A 269 25.09 11.68 19.50
C GLN A 269 24.91 13.03 20.21
N LYS A 270 25.39 14.14 19.61
CA LYS A 270 25.13 15.50 20.11
C LYS A 270 23.68 15.94 19.90
N LEU A 271 23.08 15.54 18.77
CA LEU A 271 21.73 15.91 18.38
C LEU A 271 20.68 15.31 19.33
N ALA A 272 20.87 14.06 19.76
CA ALA A 272 19.97 13.35 20.68
C ALA A 272 20.79 12.50 21.67
N PRO A 273 21.41 13.13 22.68
CA PRO A 273 22.33 12.48 23.61
C PRO A 273 21.67 11.49 24.58
N THR A 274 20.37 11.62 24.84
CA THR A 274 19.62 10.66 25.67
C THR A 274 19.53 9.30 25.00
N VAL A 275 19.53 9.26 23.66
CA VAL A 275 19.59 8.02 22.91
C VAL A 275 21.02 7.47 22.91
N LYS A 276 21.18 6.27 23.46
CA LYS A 276 22.47 5.55 23.44
C LYS A 276 22.65 4.89 22.07
N TRP A 277 23.01 5.67 21.05
CA TRP A 277 23.01 5.28 19.66
C TRP A 277 23.86 4.05 19.34
N ASP A 278 25.01 3.86 20.03
CA ASP A 278 25.82 2.65 19.88
C ASP A 278 25.03 1.39 20.25
N SER A 279 24.42 1.41 21.45
CA SER A 279 23.59 0.29 21.91
C SER A 279 22.36 0.10 21.04
N TYR A 280 21.73 1.19 20.61
CA TYR A 280 20.57 1.15 19.74
C TYR A 280 20.91 0.45 18.40
N PHE A 281 21.93 0.94 17.69
CA PHE A 281 22.33 0.37 16.40
C PHE A 281 22.84 -1.08 16.52
N GLN A 282 23.49 -1.42 17.62
CA GLN A 282 23.89 -2.79 17.90
C GLN A 282 22.67 -3.70 18.07
N THR A 283 21.67 -3.27 18.83
CA THR A 283 20.46 -4.06 19.13
C THR A 283 19.59 -4.26 17.89
N VAL A 284 19.41 -3.23 17.05
CA VAL A 284 18.65 -3.36 15.80
C VAL A 284 19.42 -4.12 14.69
N GLY A 285 20.70 -4.49 14.93
CA GLY A 285 21.52 -5.28 14.01
C GLY A 285 22.31 -4.46 12.99
N ILE A 286 22.32 -3.12 13.10
CA ILE A 286 23.09 -2.23 12.21
C ILE A 286 24.60 -2.30 12.52
N GLY A 287 24.96 -2.41 13.80
CA GLY A 287 26.35 -2.43 14.25
C GLY A 287 27.00 -1.04 14.27
N LYS A 288 28.32 -1.01 14.02
CA LYS A 288 29.09 0.26 14.06
C LYS A 288 28.72 1.18 12.90
N VAL A 289 28.50 2.47 13.21
CA VAL A 289 28.09 3.50 12.27
C VAL A 289 29.09 4.67 12.34
N ASP A 290 29.69 5.01 11.20
CA ASP A 290 30.57 6.19 11.12
C ASP A 290 29.80 7.45 10.66
N SER A 291 28.85 7.27 9.73
CA SER A 291 28.01 8.33 9.19
C SER A 291 26.65 7.80 8.75
N LEU A 292 25.66 8.68 8.74
CA LEU A 292 24.27 8.38 8.41
C LEU A 292 23.55 9.63 7.90
N VAL A 293 22.30 9.47 7.51
CA VAL A 293 21.41 10.57 7.14
C VAL A 293 20.27 10.68 8.15
N VAL A 294 20.06 11.85 8.72
CA VAL A 294 18.87 12.15 9.53
C VAL A 294 17.84 12.86 8.65
N SER A 295 16.68 12.25 8.49
CA SER A 295 15.65 12.80 7.58
C SER A 295 15.12 14.16 8.06
N GLN A 296 14.96 14.34 9.37
CA GLN A 296 14.43 15.56 9.95
C GLN A 296 15.10 15.84 11.32
N PRO A 297 16.23 16.58 11.35
CA PRO A 297 16.98 16.85 12.60
C PRO A 297 16.14 17.55 13.68
N LYS A 298 15.29 18.51 13.31
CA LYS A 298 14.39 19.20 14.24
C LYS A 298 13.41 18.26 14.95
N TYR A 299 12.91 17.25 14.21
CA TYR A 299 12.06 16.24 14.80
C TYR A 299 12.82 15.41 15.85
N LEU A 300 14.04 14.99 15.55
CA LEU A 300 14.85 14.22 16.48
C LEU A 300 15.22 15.03 17.74
N GLN A 301 15.45 16.35 17.60
CA GLN A 301 15.61 17.27 18.74
C GLN A 301 14.33 17.36 19.59
N ALA A 302 13.15 17.36 18.97
CA ALA A 302 11.89 17.35 19.72
C ALA A 302 11.71 16.03 20.49
N VAL A 303 12.08 14.90 19.91
CA VAL A 303 12.10 13.61 20.61
C VAL A 303 13.07 13.65 21.79
N GLU A 304 14.27 14.17 21.59
CA GLU A 304 15.25 14.37 22.68
C GLU A 304 14.66 15.20 23.84
N THR A 305 13.98 16.30 23.54
CA THR A 305 13.30 17.12 24.55
C THR A 305 12.24 16.33 25.30
N ILE A 306 11.41 15.55 24.59
CA ILE A 306 10.39 14.69 25.17
C ILE A 306 11.03 13.66 26.12
N LEU A 307 12.15 13.06 25.73
CA LEU A 307 12.86 12.07 26.55
C LEU A 307 13.46 12.71 27.81
N LYS A 308 13.93 13.96 27.76
CA LYS A 308 14.43 14.71 28.91
C LYS A 308 13.35 15.10 29.91
N ASP A 309 12.13 15.38 29.46
CA ASP A 309 10.99 15.72 30.31
C ASP A 309 10.60 14.57 31.26
N ASN A 310 11.10 13.36 31.03
CA ASN A 310 10.97 12.14 31.83
C ASN A 310 9.52 11.80 32.24
N GLN A 311 8.57 12.02 31.35
CA GLN A 311 7.16 11.71 31.56
C GLN A 311 6.88 10.23 31.21
N VAL A 312 7.37 9.31 32.05
CA VAL A 312 7.39 7.85 31.75
C VAL A 312 6.00 7.30 31.49
N GLU A 313 4.99 7.71 32.26
CA GLU A 313 3.62 7.19 32.05
C GLU A 313 2.99 7.68 30.73
N ASP A 314 3.33 8.89 30.28
CA ASP A 314 2.88 9.39 28.98
C ASP A 314 3.55 8.61 27.84
N TRP A 315 4.84 8.26 27.98
CA TRP A 315 5.53 7.41 27.00
C TRP A 315 4.93 6.00 26.94
N LYS A 316 4.63 5.39 28.09
CA LYS A 316 3.96 4.09 28.16
C LYS A 316 2.59 4.13 27.49
N ALA A 317 1.79 5.16 27.76
CA ALA A 317 0.49 5.34 27.11
C ALA A 317 0.63 5.42 25.59
N TYR A 318 1.58 6.24 25.10
CA TYR A 318 1.85 6.37 23.68
C TYR A 318 2.36 5.08 23.04
N MET A 319 3.28 4.36 23.69
CA MET A 319 3.80 3.09 23.17
C MET A 319 2.72 2.00 23.14
N ARG A 320 1.87 1.90 24.20
CA ARG A 320 0.72 0.97 24.21
C ARG A 320 -0.22 1.27 23.04
N TRP A 321 -0.54 2.55 22.83
CA TRP A 321 -1.34 2.98 21.69
C TRP A 321 -0.70 2.62 20.36
N THR A 322 0.58 2.91 20.16
CA THR A 322 1.28 2.63 18.90
C THR A 322 1.33 1.12 18.62
N ALA A 323 1.61 0.30 19.64
CA ALA A 323 1.60 -1.16 19.52
C ALA A 323 0.21 -1.71 19.17
N LEU A 324 -0.84 -1.22 19.83
CA LEU A 324 -2.23 -1.61 19.60
C LEU A 324 -2.69 -1.18 18.21
N ARG A 325 -2.49 0.08 17.83
CA ARG A 325 -2.82 0.61 16.52
C ARG A 325 -2.15 -0.18 15.39
N GLY A 326 -0.84 -0.41 15.52
CA GLY A 326 -0.07 -1.18 14.52
C GLY A 326 -0.46 -2.66 14.44
N SER A 327 -1.17 -3.17 15.43
CA SER A 327 -1.63 -4.55 15.51
C SER A 327 -3.14 -4.71 15.31
N ALA A 328 -3.92 -3.64 15.24
CA ALA A 328 -5.39 -3.68 15.24
C ALA A 328 -5.97 -4.61 14.16
N GLY A 329 -5.42 -4.59 12.95
CA GLY A 329 -5.84 -5.47 11.85
C GLY A 329 -5.37 -6.94 12.00
N LEU A 330 -4.51 -7.24 12.97
CA LEU A 330 -3.99 -8.58 13.26
C LEU A 330 -4.75 -9.28 14.41
N LEU A 331 -5.51 -8.50 15.18
CA LEU A 331 -6.24 -8.94 16.37
C LEU A 331 -7.70 -9.32 16.02
N SER A 332 -8.56 -9.44 17.02
CA SER A 332 -9.97 -9.82 16.84
C SER A 332 -10.76 -8.85 15.96
N THR A 333 -11.84 -9.32 15.39
CA THR A 333 -12.67 -8.56 14.44
C THR A 333 -13.34 -7.33 15.05
N ASP A 334 -13.62 -7.32 16.34
CA ASP A 334 -14.16 -6.17 17.06
C ASP A 334 -13.12 -5.03 17.17
N ILE A 335 -11.85 -5.36 17.41
CA ILE A 335 -10.72 -4.41 17.40
C ILE A 335 -10.47 -3.88 15.98
N GLU A 336 -10.47 -4.78 14.99
CA GLU A 336 -10.33 -4.41 13.57
C GLU A 336 -11.45 -3.47 13.13
N ASN A 337 -12.70 -3.76 13.51
CA ASN A 337 -13.86 -2.93 13.19
C ASN A 337 -13.82 -1.57 13.91
N ALA A 338 -13.42 -1.54 15.19
CA ALA A 338 -13.24 -0.29 15.92
C ALA A 338 -12.18 0.61 15.25
N ASN A 339 -11.11 0.02 14.77
CA ASN A 339 -10.07 0.73 14.02
C ASN A 339 -10.60 1.24 12.66
N PHE A 340 -11.39 0.44 11.95
CA PHE A 340 -12.04 0.86 10.70
C PHE A 340 -13.04 1.99 10.89
N ASP A 341 -13.81 1.99 11.98
CA ASP A 341 -14.79 3.05 12.27
C ASP A 341 -14.15 4.44 12.32
N PHE A 342 -12.90 4.53 12.76
CA PHE A 342 -12.17 5.81 12.74
C PHE A 342 -11.41 6.00 11.42
N TYR A 343 -10.46 5.13 11.08
CA TYR A 343 -9.57 5.33 9.92
C TYR A 343 -10.29 5.17 8.58
N GLY A 344 -11.24 4.25 8.51
CA GLY A 344 -12.03 4.01 7.30
C GLY A 344 -13.20 4.98 7.18
N LYS A 345 -14.11 5.01 8.18
CA LYS A 345 -15.32 5.83 8.09
C LYS A 345 -15.03 7.31 8.36
N THR A 346 -14.47 7.63 9.53
CA THR A 346 -14.33 9.02 9.97
C THR A 346 -13.30 9.79 9.15
N LEU A 347 -12.13 9.22 8.88
CA LEU A 347 -11.07 9.94 8.17
C LEU A 347 -11.20 9.88 6.65
N THR A 348 -11.66 8.77 6.07
CA THR A 348 -11.68 8.62 4.60
C THR A 348 -13.08 8.63 3.99
N GLY A 349 -14.15 8.52 4.81
CA GLY A 349 -15.53 8.56 4.35
C GLY A 349 -16.06 7.25 3.76
N ALA A 350 -15.36 6.11 3.92
CA ALA A 350 -15.86 4.82 3.49
C ALA A 350 -17.09 4.42 4.34
N VAL A 351 -18.16 3.97 3.69
CA VAL A 351 -19.39 3.57 4.37
C VAL A 351 -19.26 2.15 4.94
N LYS A 352 -18.59 1.26 4.21
CA LYS A 352 -18.46 -0.16 4.51
C LYS A 352 -17.00 -0.61 4.39
N GLN A 353 -16.61 -1.59 5.20
CA GLN A 353 -15.30 -2.22 5.06
C GLN A 353 -15.28 -3.16 3.84
N ARG A 354 -14.14 -3.24 3.16
CA ARG A 354 -13.96 -4.19 2.05
C ARG A 354 -14.18 -5.63 2.51
N PRO A 355 -14.64 -6.54 1.63
CA PRO A 355 -14.77 -7.96 1.94
C PRO A 355 -13.50 -8.56 2.57
N ALA A 356 -13.67 -9.53 3.46
CA ALA A 356 -12.54 -10.16 4.18
C ALA A 356 -11.51 -10.77 3.21
N GLU A 357 -11.97 -11.40 2.13
CA GLU A 357 -11.09 -11.98 1.10
C GLU A 357 -10.24 -10.91 0.40
N GLU A 358 -10.80 -9.75 0.07
CA GLU A 358 -10.04 -8.64 -0.52
C GLU A 358 -9.01 -8.06 0.46
N ARG A 359 -9.35 -7.98 1.76
CA ARG A 359 -8.40 -7.54 2.79
C ARG A 359 -7.26 -8.54 2.99
N ALA A 360 -7.59 -9.84 2.95
CA ALA A 360 -6.59 -10.91 3.00
C ALA A 360 -5.67 -10.86 1.77
N LEU A 361 -6.23 -10.70 0.57
CA LEU A 361 -5.45 -10.51 -0.65
C LEU A 361 -4.53 -9.29 -0.56
N ALA A 362 -5.04 -8.16 -0.09
CA ALA A 362 -4.23 -6.95 0.10
C ALA A 362 -3.06 -7.18 1.08
N THR A 363 -3.28 -7.98 2.12
CA THR A 363 -2.24 -8.40 3.07
C THR A 363 -1.15 -9.22 2.40
N VAL A 364 -1.52 -10.21 1.57
CA VAL A 364 -0.57 -11.04 0.82
C VAL A 364 0.19 -10.20 -0.20
N ASN A 365 -0.50 -9.34 -0.94
CA ASN A 365 0.12 -8.41 -1.90
C ASN A 365 1.16 -7.49 -1.23
N GLY A 366 0.87 -7.00 -0.02
CA GLY A 366 1.78 -6.13 0.72
C GLY A 366 3.01 -6.85 1.31
N ARG A 367 2.97 -8.17 1.51
CA ARG A 367 4.05 -8.93 2.14
C ARG A 367 4.74 -9.90 1.20
N LEU A 368 3.99 -10.68 0.46
CA LEU A 368 4.46 -11.74 -0.44
C LEU A 368 4.04 -11.45 -1.89
N GLY A 369 4.00 -10.18 -2.27
CA GLY A 369 3.46 -9.72 -3.54
C GLY A 369 4.15 -10.35 -4.75
N GLU A 370 5.47 -10.53 -4.73
CA GLU A 370 6.16 -11.16 -5.87
C GLU A 370 5.91 -12.66 -5.95
N ALA A 371 5.72 -13.35 -4.82
CA ALA A 371 5.34 -14.76 -4.83
C ALA A 371 3.99 -14.98 -5.53
N LEU A 372 3.01 -14.11 -5.24
CA LEU A 372 1.71 -14.12 -5.91
C LEU A 372 1.79 -13.57 -7.33
N GLY A 373 2.68 -12.60 -7.55
CA GLY A 373 2.95 -12.00 -8.86
C GLY A 373 3.42 -13.00 -9.91
N LYS A 374 4.20 -14.02 -9.53
CA LYS A 374 4.60 -15.11 -10.44
C LYS A 374 3.38 -15.83 -11.04
N LEU A 375 2.37 -16.12 -10.21
CA LEU A 375 1.14 -16.77 -10.66
C LEU A 375 0.31 -15.84 -11.55
N TYR A 376 0.23 -14.56 -11.21
CA TYR A 376 -0.50 -13.56 -11.98
C TYR A 376 0.08 -13.38 -13.37
N VAL A 377 1.38 -13.17 -13.47
CA VAL A 377 2.08 -12.93 -14.73
C VAL A 377 1.93 -14.13 -15.69
N ALA A 378 2.08 -15.34 -15.17
CA ALA A 378 1.94 -16.56 -15.98
C ALA A 378 0.58 -16.67 -16.68
N LYS A 379 -0.49 -16.08 -16.10
CA LYS A 379 -1.84 -16.16 -16.66
C LYS A 379 -2.28 -14.90 -17.39
N LYS A 380 -1.77 -13.72 -17.04
CA LYS A 380 -2.34 -12.43 -17.46
C LYS A 380 -1.41 -11.54 -18.26
N PHE A 381 -0.13 -11.85 -18.36
CA PHE A 381 0.82 -10.98 -19.06
C PHE A 381 1.76 -11.74 -19.99
N PRO A 382 1.33 -12.01 -21.25
CA PRO A 382 2.12 -12.75 -22.21
C PRO A 382 3.34 -11.94 -22.70
N PRO A 383 4.41 -12.60 -23.19
CA PRO A 383 5.61 -11.93 -23.71
C PRO A 383 5.32 -10.88 -24.78
N GLU A 384 4.38 -11.12 -25.69
CA GLU A 384 3.98 -10.16 -26.72
C GLU A 384 3.49 -8.82 -26.13
N ALA A 385 2.75 -8.85 -25.02
CA ALA A 385 2.30 -7.64 -24.34
C ALA A 385 3.50 -6.83 -23.81
N LYS A 386 4.53 -7.50 -23.27
CA LYS A 386 5.77 -6.88 -22.81
C LYS A 386 6.53 -6.21 -23.96
N GLU A 387 6.70 -6.90 -25.09
CA GLU A 387 7.42 -6.38 -26.26
C GLU A 387 6.75 -5.13 -26.84
N LYS A 388 5.43 -5.17 -27.05
CA LYS A 388 4.68 -4.03 -27.58
C LYS A 388 4.70 -2.83 -26.60
N ALA A 389 4.57 -3.07 -25.29
CA ALA A 389 4.69 -2.02 -24.30
C ALA A 389 6.10 -1.39 -24.31
N GLN A 390 7.15 -2.20 -24.47
CA GLN A 390 8.52 -1.72 -24.56
C GLN A 390 8.73 -0.81 -25.78
N ALA A 391 8.21 -1.19 -26.95
CA ALA A 391 8.27 -0.38 -28.15
C ALA A 391 7.53 0.95 -27.98
N MET A 392 6.34 0.93 -27.37
CA MET A 392 5.57 2.14 -27.07
C MET A 392 6.30 3.09 -26.12
N ILE A 393 6.87 2.58 -25.03
CA ILE A 393 7.65 3.38 -24.08
C ILE A 393 8.85 4.05 -24.79
N ALA A 394 9.57 3.31 -25.64
CA ALA A 394 10.66 3.84 -26.44
C ALA A 394 10.20 5.00 -27.36
N ASN A 395 9.02 4.85 -27.99
CA ASN A 395 8.46 5.91 -28.84
C ASN A 395 8.05 7.15 -28.02
N VAL A 396 7.45 6.99 -26.84
CA VAL A 396 7.12 8.12 -25.95
C VAL A 396 8.39 8.80 -25.46
N MET A 397 9.44 8.06 -25.10
CA MET A 397 10.75 8.64 -24.74
C MET A 397 11.36 9.45 -25.90
N LYS A 398 11.29 8.95 -27.13
CA LYS A 398 11.74 9.67 -28.31
C LYS A 398 10.94 10.96 -28.56
N ALA A 399 9.62 10.91 -28.37
CA ALA A 399 8.77 12.09 -28.47
C ALA A 399 9.13 13.12 -27.36
N PHE A 400 9.44 12.65 -26.15
CA PHE A 400 9.88 13.50 -25.04
C PHE A 400 11.24 14.15 -25.33
N ASP A 401 12.19 13.41 -25.89
CA ASP A 401 13.50 13.92 -26.34
C ASP A 401 13.32 15.07 -27.36
N ASN A 402 12.52 14.86 -28.40
CA ASN A 402 12.17 15.89 -29.37
C ASN A 402 11.48 17.11 -28.74
N ARG A 403 10.64 16.88 -27.71
CA ARG A 403 9.96 17.96 -26.99
C ARG A 403 10.96 18.83 -26.23
N ILE A 404 11.96 18.23 -25.59
CA ILE A 404 13.04 18.96 -24.89
C ILE A 404 13.74 19.94 -25.84
N ASP A 405 14.06 19.52 -27.07
CA ASP A 405 14.71 20.37 -28.06
C ASP A 405 13.91 21.65 -28.38
N ASN A 406 12.58 21.56 -28.33
CA ASN A 406 11.67 22.63 -28.69
C ASN A 406 11.20 23.51 -27.51
N LEU A 407 11.68 23.28 -26.28
CA LEU A 407 11.30 24.08 -25.11
C LEU A 407 11.95 25.48 -25.15
N PRO A 408 11.18 26.59 -25.24
CA PRO A 408 11.77 27.94 -25.38
C PRO A 408 12.41 28.47 -24.10
N TRP A 409 12.03 27.93 -22.93
CA TRP A 409 12.51 28.39 -21.63
C TRP A 409 13.75 27.66 -21.12
N MET A 410 14.17 26.55 -21.75
CA MET A 410 15.41 25.85 -21.42
C MET A 410 16.62 26.40 -22.19
N THR A 411 17.75 26.62 -21.50
CA THR A 411 19.00 26.91 -22.15
C THR A 411 19.55 25.69 -22.92
N LYS A 412 20.43 25.91 -23.91
CA LYS A 412 21.05 24.81 -24.66
C LYS A 412 21.72 23.79 -23.74
N ALA A 413 22.53 24.23 -22.79
CA ALA A 413 23.24 23.36 -21.84
C ALA A 413 22.23 22.54 -20.97
N THR A 414 21.11 23.15 -20.55
CA THR A 414 20.10 22.44 -19.78
C THR A 414 19.41 21.36 -20.63
N LYS A 415 19.11 21.65 -21.91
CA LYS A 415 18.55 20.66 -22.85
C LYS A 415 19.50 19.47 -23.05
N GLU A 416 20.78 19.72 -23.25
CA GLU A 416 21.81 18.69 -23.41
C GLU A 416 21.85 17.76 -22.16
N ASN A 417 21.92 18.34 -20.96
CA ASN A 417 21.90 17.56 -19.71
C ASN A 417 20.58 16.78 -19.51
N ALA A 418 19.43 17.39 -19.83
CA ALA A 418 18.12 16.71 -19.75
C ALA A 418 18.07 15.49 -20.68
N LYS A 419 18.57 15.62 -21.91
CA LYS A 419 18.64 14.50 -22.87
C LYS A 419 19.62 13.41 -22.42
N ILE A 420 20.78 13.77 -21.85
CA ILE A 420 21.70 12.78 -21.26
C ILE A 420 20.99 11.98 -20.17
N LYS A 421 20.25 12.65 -19.29
CA LYS A 421 19.48 12.00 -18.23
C LYS A 421 18.39 11.08 -18.79
N LEU A 422 17.58 11.56 -19.74
CA LEU A 422 16.52 10.78 -20.39
C LEU A 422 17.08 9.52 -21.04
N ASN A 423 18.18 9.61 -21.76
CA ASN A 423 18.83 8.49 -22.44
C ASN A 423 19.44 7.46 -21.47
N LYS A 424 19.62 7.83 -20.20
CA LYS A 424 20.07 6.92 -19.12
C LYS A 424 18.92 6.32 -18.31
N PHE A 425 17.66 6.57 -18.66
CA PHE A 425 16.53 5.96 -17.98
C PHE A 425 16.59 4.45 -18.13
N ARG A 426 16.52 3.76 -17.01
CA ARG A 426 16.25 2.32 -16.98
C ARG A 426 14.74 2.12 -17.10
N VAL A 427 14.34 1.17 -17.91
CA VAL A 427 12.92 0.85 -18.14
C VAL A 427 12.66 -0.58 -17.66
N LYS A 428 11.75 -0.73 -16.72
CA LYS A 428 11.29 -2.01 -16.18
C LYS A 428 9.83 -2.23 -16.54
N ILE A 429 9.51 -3.37 -17.15
CA ILE A 429 8.17 -3.64 -17.72
C ILE A 429 7.67 -5.01 -17.28
N GLY A 430 6.44 -5.02 -16.76
CA GLY A 430 5.68 -6.21 -16.44
C GLY A 430 6.07 -6.84 -15.12
N TYR A 431 7.26 -7.42 -15.05
CA TYR A 431 7.72 -8.20 -13.91
C TYR A 431 9.25 -8.25 -13.83
N PRO A 432 9.83 -8.52 -12.63
CA PRO A 432 11.28 -8.58 -12.45
C PRO A 432 11.88 -9.83 -13.12
N ASP A 433 13.07 -9.69 -13.71
CA ASP A 433 13.83 -10.84 -14.20
C ASP A 433 14.37 -11.69 -13.03
N LYS A 434 14.73 -11.03 -11.93
CA LYS A 434 15.14 -11.68 -10.67
C LYS A 434 14.07 -11.46 -9.61
N TRP A 435 13.35 -12.51 -9.28
CA TRP A 435 12.32 -12.50 -8.25
C TRP A 435 12.90 -12.43 -6.84
N LYS A 436 12.17 -11.81 -5.92
CA LYS A 436 12.52 -11.76 -4.50
C LYS A 436 12.54 -13.18 -3.91
N ASP A 437 13.58 -13.48 -3.16
CA ASP A 437 13.75 -14.75 -2.47
C ASP A 437 13.13 -14.67 -1.07
N TYR A 438 12.08 -15.46 -0.84
CA TYR A 438 11.44 -15.62 0.46
C TYR A 438 11.82 -16.92 1.16
N SER A 439 12.82 -17.69 0.68
CA SER A 439 13.18 -19.00 1.22
C SER A 439 13.40 -18.99 2.74
N ALA A 440 14.09 -17.96 3.26
CA ALA A 440 14.36 -17.79 4.69
C ALA A 440 13.17 -17.25 5.51
N LEU A 441 12.03 -16.94 4.87
CA LEU A 441 10.82 -16.52 5.57
C LEU A 441 9.99 -17.74 5.96
N GLU A 442 9.69 -17.89 7.23
CA GLU A 442 8.74 -18.88 7.72
C GLU A 442 7.31 -18.30 7.76
N VAL A 443 6.37 -19.02 7.15
CA VAL A 443 4.93 -18.72 7.21
C VAL A 443 4.18 -20.02 7.46
N LYS A 444 3.42 -20.09 8.54
CA LYS A 444 2.66 -21.28 8.92
C LYS A 444 1.19 -21.12 8.54
N ALA A 445 0.63 -22.15 7.94
CA ALA A 445 -0.81 -22.24 7.73
C ALA A 445 -1.56 -22.48 9.05
N PRO A 446 -2.87 -22.16 9.15
CA PRO A 446 -3.68 -22.44 10.34
C PRO A 446 -3.65 -23.93 10.72
N GLU A 447 -3.65 -24.82 9.74
CA GLU A 447 -3.59 -26.27 9.93
C GLU A 447 -2.27 -26.74 10.59
N GLN A 448 -1.24 -25.90 10.55
CA GLN A 448 0.07 -26.08 11.20
C GLN A 448 0.19 -25.30 12.52
N GLY A 449 -0.92 -24.73 13.01
CA GLY A 449 -0.95 -23.89 14.20
C GLY A 449 -0.50 -22.43 13.96
N GLY A 450 -0.33 -22.02 12.71
CA GLY A 450 0.05 -20.65 12.37
C GLY A 450 -1.10 -19.66 12.59
N THR A 451 -0.78 -18.49 13.14
CA THR A 451 -1.74 -17.39 13.33
C THR A 451 -1.39 -16.17 12.47
N TYR A 452 -2.37 -15.36 12.18
CA TYR A 452 -2.09 -14.12 11.41
C TYR A 452 -1.13 -13.19 12.14
N PHE A 453 -1.27 -13.07 13.47
CA PHE A 453 -0.38 -12.22 14.27
C PHE A 453 1.08 -12.70 14.18
N GLU A 454 1.34 -13.98 14.40
CA GLU A 454 2.69 -14.55 14.34
C GLU A 454 3.31 -14.47 12.95
N ASN A 455 2.55 -14.83 11.90
CA ASN A 455 3.01 -14.70 10.51
C ASN A 455 3.38 -13.25 10.16
N ALA A 456 2.61 -12.27 10.66
CA ALA A 456 2.93 -10.85 10.47
C ALA A 456 4.23 -10.44 11.17
N ARG A 457 4.50 -10.98 12.39
CA ARG A 457 5.75 -10.71 13.12
C ARG A 457 6.95 -11.42 12.47
N MET A 458 6.77 -12.66 12.01
CA MET A 458 7.82 -13.38 11.26
C MET A 458 8.21 -12.62 9.99
N TYR A 459 7.22 -12.12 9.24
CA TYR A 459 7.48 -11.27 8.08
C TYR A 459 8.22 -9.98 8.47
N ALA A 460 7.82 -9.31 9.55
CA ALA A 460 8.45 -8.07 9.99
C ALA A 460 9.94 -8.29 10.32
N ARG A 461 10.27 -9.34 11.11
CA ARG A 461 11.66 -9.71 11.43
C ARG A 461 12.47 -10.06 10.18
N TRP A 462 11.89 -10.85 9.28
CA TRP A 462 12.55 -11.21 8.02
C TRP A 462 12.82 -9.96 7.16
N SER A 463 11.83 -9.09 7.02
CA SER A 463 11.96 -7.84 6.23
C SER A 463 13.01 -6.90 6.83
N HIS A 464 13.02 -6.75 8.16
CA HIS A 464 14.04 -5.99 8.87
C HIS A 464 15.44 -6.56 8.60
N LYS A 465 15.63 -7.88 8.77
CA LYS A 465 16.89 -8.54 8.47
C LYS A 465 17.34 -8.30 7.03
N LYS A 466 16.44 -8.45 6.04
CA LYS A 466 16.73 -8.17 4.62
C LYS A 466 17.13 -6.72 4.38
N ASN A 467 16.54 -5.78 5.13
CA ASN A 467 16.93 -4.38 5.03
C ASN A 467 18.34 -4.14 5.61
N ILE A 468 18.64 -4.70 6.80
CA ILE A 468 19.98 -4.61 7.42
C ILE A 468 21.06 -5.26 6.55
N GLU A 469 20.79 -6.37 5.87
CA GLU A 469 21.72 -7.04 4.97
C GLU A 469 22.19 -6.16 3.78
N LYS A 470 21.57 -5.00 3.54
CA LYS A 470 22.00 -4.02 2.53
C LYS A 470 23.19 -3.18 3.00
N ILE A 471 23.51 -3.14 4.30
CA ILE A 471 24.65 -2.37 4.83
C ILE A 471 25.95 -2.86 4.20
N GLY A 472 26.76 -1.93 3.74
CA GLY A 472 28.05 -2.21 3.10
C GLY A 472 27.98 -2.84 1.70
N LYS A 473 26.77 -3.11 1.20
CA LYS A 473 26.58 -3.61 -0.18
C LYS A 473 26.20 -2.48 -1.13
N PRO A 474 26.52 -2.61 -2.43
CA PRO A 474 25.97 -1.73 -3.45
C PRO A 474 24.44 -1.78 -3.47
N VAL A 475 23.82 -0.73 -4.00
CA VAL A 475 22.37 -0.72 -4.25
C VAL A 475 22.03 -1.77 -5.32
N ASP A 476 21.12 -2.67 -5.00
CA ASP A 476 20.56 -3.62 -5.98
C ASP A 476 19.55 -2.87 -6.87
N LYS A 477 19.98 -2.54 -8.09
CA LYS A 477 19.14 -1.83 -9.06
C LYS A 477 18.15 -2.74 -9.78
N GLU A 478 18.19 -4.06 -9.55
CA GLU A 478 17.20 -5.00 -10.10
C GLU A 478 15.97 -5.16 -9.18
N GLU A 479 16.07 -4.71 -7.92
CA GLU A 479 14.95 -4.74 -6.98
C GLU A 479 13.78 -3.89 -7.49
N TRP A 480 12.55 -4.41 -7.38
CA TRP A 480 11.32 -3.70 -7.73
C TRP A 480 10.64 -3.14 -6.47
N GLY A 481 10.13 -1.91 -6.57
CA GLY A 481 9.34 -1.29 -5.49
C GLY A 481 7.87 -1.70 -5.46
N MET A 482 7.38 -2.33 -6.55
CA MET A 482 5.99 -2.78 -6.67
C MET A 482 5.95 -4.19 -7.25
N SER A 483 4.99 -5.01 -6.79
CA SER A 483 4.74 -6.34 -7.37
C SER A 483 4.02 -6.25 -8.72
N PRO A 484 4.11 -7.27 -9.58
CA PRO A 484 3.54 -7.25 -10.93
C PRO A 484 2.03 -6.99 -11.00
N GLN A 485 1.26 -7.41 -10.00
CA GLN A 485 -0.19 -7.20 -9.90
C GLN A 485 -0.56 -5.84 -9.28
N THR A 486 0.38 -4.92 -9.16
CA THR A 486 0.09 -3.55 -8.68
C THR A 486 -0.40 -2.68 -9.84
N VAL A 487 -1.63 -2.15 -9.75
CA VAL A 487 -2.17 -1.16 -10.71
C VAL A 487 -1.62 0.21 -10.39
N ASN A 488 -0.39 0.43 -10.79
CA ASN A 488 0.34 1.70 -10.67
C ASN A 488 1.62 1.64 -11.51
N ALA A 489 2.33 2.77 -11.60
CA ALA A 489 3.68 2.89 -12.13
C ALA A 489 4.50 3.78 -11.21
N TYR A 490 5.80 3.89 -11.41
CA TYR A 490 6.63 4.83 -10.65
C TYR A 490 7.93 5.20 -11.35
N PHE A 491 8.42 6.40 -11.03
CA PHE A 491 9.78 6.84 -11.28
C PHE A 491 10.63 6.75 -10.01
N SER A 492 11.83 6.18 -10.09
CA SER A 492 12.80 6.15 -8.99
C SER A 492 13.98 7.10 -9.30
N PRO A 493 14.09 8.25 -8.60
CA PRO A 493 15.12 9.23 -8.91
C PRO A 493 16.55 8.74 -8.60
N THR A 494 16.72 7.91 -7.55
CA THR A 494 18.03 7.35 -7.19
C THR A 494 18.51 6.28 -8.17
N ASN A 495 17.61 5.58 -8.84
CA ASN A 495 17.94 4.58 -9.84
C ASN A 495 17.86 5.12 -11.27
N ASN A 496 17.30 6.31 -11.45
CA ASN A 496 16.95 6.90 -12.74
C ASN A 496 16.16 5.91 -13.60
N GLU A 497 15.08 5.36 -13.04
CA GLU A 497 14.28 4.32 -13.67
C GLU A 497 12.77 4.61 -13.64
N ILE A 498 12.08 4.15 -14.69
CA ILE A 498 10.63 4.09 -14.78
C ILE A 498 10.18 2.63 -14.76
N VAL A 499 9.13 2.34 -14.01
CA VAL A 499 8.68 0.97 -13.77
C VAL A 499 7.18 0.85 -14.00
N PHE A 500 6.78 -0.10 -14.84
CA PHE A 500 5.40 -0.37 -15.22
C PHE A 500 5.07 -1.84 -14.89
N PRO A 501 4.47 -2.14 -13.72
CA PRO A 501 3.99 -3.48 -13.40
C PRO A 501 2.98 -4.02 -14.41
N ALA A 502 2.84 -5.34 -14.52
CA ALA A 502 1.97 -5.98 -15.49
C ALA A 502 0.50 -5.57 -15.37
N ALA A 503 0.04 -5.24 -14.16
CA ALA A 503 -1.37 -4.90 -13.92
C ALA A 503 -1.78 -3.53 -14.45
N ILE A 504 -0.90 -2.53 -14.53
CA ILE A 504 -1.23 -1.25 -15.18
C ILE A 504 -1.25 -1.39 -16.70
N LEU A 505 -0.57 -2.41 -17.23
CA LEU A 505 -0.53 -2.75 -18.64
C LEU A 505 -1.70 -3.67 -19.02
N GLN A 506 -2.92 -3.28 -18.62
CA GLN A 506 -4.19 -3.98 -18.87
C GLN A 506 -5.27 -2.96 -19.25
N PRO A 507 -6.36 -3.40 -19.95
CA PRO A 507 -7.51 -2.52 -20.20
C PRO A 507 -8.11 -1.94 -18.88
N PRO A 508 -8.51 -0.66 -18.88
CA PRO A 508 -8.68 0.23 -20.03
C PRO A 508 -7.43 1.06 -20.41
N PHE A 509 -6.30 0.92 -19.70
CA PHE A 509 -5.10 1.73 -19.98
C PHE A 509 -4.31 1.19 -21.17
N TYR A 510 -4.19 -0.13 -21.28
CA TYR A 510 -3.41 -0.79 -22.32
C TYR A 510 -4.04 -2.11 -22.75
N ASP A 511 -4.21 -2.28 -24.05
CA ASP A 511 -4.57 -3.54 -24.68
C ASP A 511 -3.61 -3.79 -25.84
N TYR A 512 -2.71 -4.76 -25.70
CA TYR A 512 -1.72 -5.08 -26.74
C TYR A 512 -2.34 -5.60 -28.05
N LYS A 513 -3.66 -5.87 -28.06
CA LYS A 513 -4.44 -6.29 -29.24
C LYS A 513 -5.25 -5.14 -29.85
N ALA A 514 -5.36 -4.00 -29.17
CA ALA A 514 -6.07 -2.83 -29.66
C ALA A 514 -5.21 -2.02 -30.64
N ASP A 515 -5.85 -1.02 -31.26
CA ASP A 515 -5.16 -0.01 -32.06
C ASP A 515 -4.14 0.77 -31.19
N GLU A 516 -2.96 1.01 -31.74
CA GLU A 516 -1.88 1.71 -31.03
C GLU A 516 -2.28 3.12 -30.62
N ALA A 517 -3.08 3.83 -31.43
CA ALA A 517 -3.52 5.19 -31.10
C ALA A 517 -4.35 5.21 -29.80
N VAL A 518 -5.17 4.18 -29.57
CA VAL A 518 -5.91 4.02 -28.31
C VAL A 518 -4.97 3.83 -27.13
N ASN A 519 -3.95 2.98 -27.29
CA ASN A 519 -2.95 2.74 -26.26
C ASN A 519 -2.11 3.99 -25.95
N TYR A 520 -1.76 4.80 -26.97
CA TYR A 520 -1.11 6.10 -26.73
C TYR A 520 -2.01 7.08 -25.98
N GLY A 521 -3.32 7.06 -26.21
CA GLY A 521 -4.29 7.86 -25.46
C GLY A 521 -4.51 7.39 -24.01
N GLY A 522 -4.35 6.09 -23.75
CA GLY A 522 -4.48 5.47 -22.44
C GLY A 522 -3.16 5.44 -21.67
N ILE A 523 -2.41 4.32 -21.81
CA ILE A 523 -1.16 4.11 -21.07
C ILE A 523 -0.07 5.12 -21.46
N GLY A 524 -0.10 5.70 -22.67
CA GLY A 524 0.87 6.70 -23.09
C GLY A 524 0.88 7.93 -22.21
N ALA A 525 -0.29 8.33 -21.66
CA ALA A 525 -0.37 9.42 -20.67
C ALA A 525 0.33 9.04 -19.35
N VAL A 526 0.20 7.80 -18.89
CA VAL A 526 0.90 7.29 -17.69
C VAL A 526 2.40 7.22 -17.94
N ILE A 527 2.83 6.74 -19.11
CA ILE A 527 4.26 6.69 -19.49
C ILE A 527 4.86 8.10 -19.48
N GLY A 528 4.18 9.06 -20.11
CA GLY A 528 4.62 10.46 -20.12
C GLY A 528 4.68 11.06 -18.71
N HIS A 529 3.74 10.71 -17.83
CA HIS A 529 3.73 11.12 -16.43
C HIS A 529 4.97 10.59 -15.69
N GLU A 530 5.31 9.32 -15.79
CA GLU A 530 6.49 8.76 -15.13
C GLU A 530 7.80 9.34 -15.68
N ILE A 531 7.90 9.55 -16.99
CA ILE A 531 9.04 10.23 -17.58
C ILE A 531 9.18 11.66 -17.04
N SER A 532 8.06 12.39 -16.90
CA SER A 532 8.05 13.77 -16.43
C SER A 532 8.54 13.91 -14.98
N HIS A 533 8.37 12.87 -14.15
CA HIS A 533 8.94 12.85 -12.80
C HIS A 533 10.46 12.96 -12.76
N GLY A 534 11.17 12.56 -13.81
CA GLY A 534 12.62 12.80 -13.94
C GLY A 534 12.98 14.28 -14.02
N PHE A 535 12.05 15.15 -14.36
CA PHE A 535 12.26 16.56 -14.67
C PHE A 535 11.39 17.52 -13.83
N ASP A 536 10.56 17.00 -12.92
CA ASP A 536 9.72 17.78 -12.01
C ASP A 536 10.54 18.48 -10.90
N ASP A 537 9.84 19.13 -9.94
CA ASP A 537 10.46 19.85 -8.81
C ASP A 537 11.37 18.98 -7.93
N SER A 538 11.14 17.69 -7.91
CA SER A 538 11.96 16.71 -7.19
C SER A 538 13.01 16.06 -8.11
N GLY A 539 12.58 15.54 -9.26
CA GLY A 539 13.43 14.80 -10.18
C GLY A 539 14.53 15.65 -10.82
N SER A 540 14.26 16.92 -11.11
CA SER A 540 15.25 17.86 -11.65
C SER A 540 16.51 18.07 -10.75
N ARG A 541 16.46 17.60 -9.51
CA ARG A 541 17.57 17.67 -8.54
C ARG A 541 18.55 16.51 -8.64
N TYR A 542 18.23 15.50 -9.44
CA TYR A 542 19.07 14.33 -9.71
C TYR A 542 19.63 14.42 -11.14
N ASN A 543 20.93 14.17 -11.27
CA ASN A 543 21.62 14.18 -12.57
C ASN A 543 21.52 12.85 -13.30
#